data_0817b6c63a72728784a517de9dfd2c81
#
_entry.id   0817b6c63a72728784a517de9dfd2c81
#
_cell.length_a   1.000
_cell.length_b   1.000
_cell.length_c   1.000
_cell.angle_alpha   90.00
_cell.angle_beta   90.00
_cell.angle_gamma   90.00
#
_symmetry.space_group_name_H-M   'P 1'
#
loop_
_entity.id
_entity.type
_entity.pdbx_description
1 polymer ?
#
loop_
_entity_poly.entity_id
_entity_poly.type
_entity_poly.pdbx_seq_one_letter_code
_entity_poly.pdbx_strand_id
1 'polypeptide(L)'
;MTIKSLLPFIAVTFICGGSVLVEARQPKSPSAVVKPTAKPTVSQPVQPKWKLFTPPDGRFTILMPGNPNRETQYQKTYMGEINLEIFVAQPPKQQVAYIVTYNDFPYSYGEMSDPQAVLNDARDMALKTTQSNLISQRNIRSSNNHPGKEIEYINSGGKITKSRMYVAEGRLYQVMAITTKKQQKTLAKTITGYLNSFQIVLKK
;
A
#
# COMPACT_ATOMS: atom_id res chain seq x y z
N MET A 1 3.84 -35.95 -0.65
CA MET A 1 3.62 -35.29 0.64
C MET A 1 3.51 -33.81 0.35
N THR A 2 2.28 -33.28 0.29
CA THR A 2 2.01 -31.91 -0.19
C THR A 2 2.25 -30.94 0.97
N ILE A 3 3.34 -30.20 0.94
CA ILE A 3 3.64 -29.15 1.93
C ILE A 3 2.63 -28.04 1.67
N LYS A 4 1.61 -27.93 2.53
CA LYS A 4 0.71 -26.78 2.55
C LYS A 4 1.50 -25.58 3.04
N SER A 5 1.97 -24.77 2.11
CA SER A 5 2.61 -23.48 2.36
C SER A 5 1.59 -22.54 3.03
N LEU A 6 1.80 -22.24 4.30
CA LEU A 6 1.08 -21.24 5.05
C LEU A 6 2.04 -20.08 5.33
N LEU A 7 2.23 -19.22 4.34
CA LEU A 7 2.84 -17.92 4.55
C LEU A 7 1.81 -17.01 5.24
N PRO A 8 2.13 -16.46 6.40
CA PRO A 8 1.23 -15.51 7.07
C PRO A 8 1.38 -14.15 6.38
N PHE A 9 0.40 -13.82 5.58
CA PHE A 9 0.24 -12.46 5.07
C PHE A 9 -0.84 -11.76 5.86
N ILE A 10 -0.51 -10.60 6.37
CA ILE A 10 -1.46 -9.74 7.06
C ILE A 10 -2.20 -8.91 6.01
N ALA A 11 -3.52 -9.03 6.02
CA ALA A 11 -4.35 -8.01 5.45
C ALA A 11 -4.20 -6.76 6.32
N VAL A 12 -3.63 -5.73 5.77
CA VAL A 12 -3.78 -4.40 6.34
C VAL A 12 -5.25 -4.02 6.20
N THR A 13 -6.03 -4.34 7.22
CA THR A 13 -7.44 -3.94 7.28
C THR A 13 -7.46 -2.45 7.57
N PHE A 14 -7.44 -1.63 6.54
CA PHE A 14 -7.72 -0.21 6.66
C PHE A 14 -9.18 -0.04 7.06
N ILE A 15 -9.44 0.14 8.34
CA ILE A 15 -10.67 0.72 8.83
C ILE A 15 -10.59 2.21 8.45
N CYS A 16 -11.07 2.58 7.29
CA CYS A 16 -11.40 3.97 7.01
C CYS A 16 -12.53 4.33 7.97
N GLY A 17 -12.18 4.92 9.11
CA GLY A 17 -13.12 5.52 10.03
C GLY A 17 -13.93 6.58 9.28
N GLY A 18 -15.13 6.23 8.87
CA GLY A 18 -16.12 7.19 8.43
C GLY A 18 -16.44 8.08 9.60
N SER A 19 -16.04 9.34 9.53
CA SER A 19 -16.52 10.37 10.46
C SER A 19 -18.02 10.48 10.30
N VAL A 20 -18.75 9.94 11.28
CA VAL A 20 -20.20 10.20 11.42
C VAL A 20 -20.33 11.65 11.85
N LEU A 21 -20.72 12.52 10.92
CA LEU A 21 -21.17 13.89 11.25
C LEU A 21 -22.44 13.76 12.07
N VAL A 22 -22.33 13.92 13.36
CA VAL A 22 -23.47 14.18 14.24
C VAL A 22 -23.94 15.60 13.95
N GLU A 23 -25.06 15.71 13.26
CA GLU A 23 -25.74 16.97 12.99
C GLU A 23 -26.41 17.47 14.26
N ALA A 24 -25.73 18.37 14.98
CA ALA A 24 -26.29 19.08 16.09
C ALA A 24 -27.21 20.20 15.56
N ARG A 25 -28.53 20.04 15.74
CA ARG A 25 -29.51 21.10 15.51
C ARG A 25 -29.23 22.26 16.46
N GLN A 26 -28.90 23.43 15.91
CA GLN A 26 -28.93 24.71 16.60
C GLN A 26 -30.24 25.44 16.35
N PRO A 27 -30.77 26.16 17.39
CA PRO A 27 -32.00 26.92 17.25
C PRO A 27 -31.80 28.24 16.51
N LYS A 28 -32.84 28.64 15.79
CA LYS A 28 -32.97 29.91 15.06
C LYS A 28 -32.85 31.12 15.97
N SER A 29 -32.10 32.14 15.52
CA SER A 29 -32.24 33.53 15.94
C SER A 29 -31.83 34.48 14.81
N PRO A 30 -32.31 35.76 14.80
CA PRO A 30 -32.76 36.39 13.57
C PRO A 30 -31.77 37.31 12.88
N SER A 31 -32.06 37.53 11.59
CA SER A 31 -31.59 38.52 10.61
C SER A 31 -30.56 39.56 11.04
N ALA A 32 -29.43 39.55 10.37
CA ALA A 32 -28.54 40.69 10.20
C ALA A 32 -28.13 40.84 8.71
N VAL A 33 -28.17 42.09 8.29
CA VAL A 33 -27.99 42.69 6.96
C VAL A 33 -26.80 42.16 6.17
N VAL A 34 -27.02 41.76 4.94
CA VAL A 34 -26.04 41.21 3.98
C VAL A 34 -25.19 42.33 3.39
N LYS A 35 -23.90 42.30 3.65
CA LYS A 35 -22.87 43.04 2.93
C LYS A 35 -22.36 42.16 1.78
N PRO A 36 -22.05 42.66 0.57
CA PRO A 36 -21.65 41.80 -0.56
C PRO A 36 -20.33 41.14 -0.29
N THR A 37 -20.35 39.82 -0.20
CA THR A 37 -19.19 38.99 0.08
C THR A 37 -18.46 38.68 -1.23
N ALA A 38 -17.16 38.86 -1.19
CA ALA A 38 -16.23 38.55 -2.26
C ALA A 38 -16.42 37.13 -2.78
N LYS A 39 -16.30 36.95 -4.12
CA LYS A 39 -16.31 35.66 -4.82
C LYS A 39 -15.41 34.65 -4.12
N PRO A 40 -15.90 33.43 -3.83
CA PRO A 40 -15.01 32.38 -3.25
C PRO A 40 -13.90 32.06 -4.25
N THR A 41 -12.67 32.34 -3.88
CA THR A 41 -11.49 31.87 -4.58
C THR A 41 -11.48 30.36 -4.47
N VAL A 42 -11.72 29.64 -5.57
CA VAL A 42 -11.58 28.20 -5.65
C VAL A 42 -10.10 27.88 -5.41
N SER A 43 -9.76 27.52 -4.19
CA SER A 43 -8.42 27.04 -3.87
C SER A 43 -8.17 25.77 -4.67
N GLN A 44 -7.22 25.83 -5.60
CA GLN A 44 -6.76 24.66 -6.36
C GLN A 44 -6.36 23.55 -5.36
N PRO A 45 -6.70 22.28 -5.64
CA PRO A 45 -6.31 21.18 -4.78
C PRO A 45 -4.78 21.16 -4.69
N VAL A 46 -4.25 21.36 -3.48
CA VAL A 46 -2.81 21.30 -3.21
C VAL A 46 -2.34 19.90 -3.58
N GLN A 47 -1.55 19.80 -4.64
CA GLN A 47 -0.92 18.55 -5.05
C GLN A 47 0.05 18.10 -3.95
N PRO A 48 0.05 16.81 -3.54
CA PRO A 48 0.97 16.34 -2.53
C PRO A 48 2.42 16.49 -3.03
N LYS A 49 3.30 17.00 -2.16
CA LYS A 49 4.72 17.08 -2.48
C LYS A 49 5.35 15.69 -2.35
N TRP A 50 5.76 15.11 -3.46
CA TRP A 50 6.47 13.84 -3.49
C TRP A 50 7.90 13.99 -2.97
N LYS A 51 8.33 13.07 -2.12
CA LYS A 51 9.66 13.03 -1.51
C LYS A 51 10.25 11.64 -1.61
N LEU A 52 11.56 11.56 -1.79
CA LEU A 52 12.26 10.29 -1.64
C LEU A 52 12.20 9.86 -0.18
N PHE A 53 11.70 8.67 0.05
CA PHE A 53 11.64 8.02 1.36
C PHE A 53 12.62 6.84 1.38
N THR A 54 13.34 6.73 2.51
CA THR A 54 14.22 5.61 2.83
C THR A 54 13.84 5.11 4.23
N PRO A 55 13.58 3.81 4.43
CA PRO A 55 13.26 3.27 5.75
C PRO A 55 14.49 3.34 6.68
N PRO A 56 14.30 3.19 8.01
CA PRO A 56 15.41 3.24 8.97
C PRO A 56 16.55 2.25 8.71
N ASP A 57 16.25 1.09 8.13
CA ASP A 57 17.24 0.07 7.79
C ASP A 57 17.95 0.31 6.43
N GLY A 58 17.53 1.33 5.70
CA GLY A 58 18.17 1.76 4.45
C GLY A 58 18.03 0.80 3.27
N ARG A 59 17.24 -0.28 3.36
CA ARG A 59 17.22 -1.38 2.38
C ARG A 59 16.32 -1.15 1.16
N PHE A 60 15.65 -0.01 1.08
CA PHE A 60 14.98 0.43 -0.15
C PHE A 60 14.86 1.95 -0.21
N THR A 61 14.52 2.45 -1.39
CA THR A 61 14.09 3.84 -1.58
C THR A 61 12.83 3.87 -2.44
N ILE A 62 11.98 4.89 -2.23
CA ILE A 62 10.75 5.08 -2.99
C ILE A 62 10.25 6.54 -2.88
N LEU A 63 9.57 7.05 -3.89
CA LEU A 63 8.86 8.33 -3.80
C LEU A 63 7.55 8.14 -3.02
N MET A 64 7.34 8.96 -1.97
CA MET A 64 6.12 8.98 -1.17
C MET A 64 5.46 10.37 -1.18
N PRO A 65 4.11 10.47 -1.16
CA PRO A 65 3.43 11.75 -1.08
C PRO A 65 3.44 12.29 0.37
N GLY A 66 4.54 12.91 0.75
CA GLY A 66 4.82 13.37 2.12
C GLY A 66 5.59 12.35 2.93
N ASN A 67 5.50 12.45 4.25
CA ASN A 67 6.12 11.49 5.17
C ASN A 67 5.12 10.36 5.45
N PRO A 68 5.49 9.09 5.26
CA PRO A 68 4.60 7.99 5.58
C PRO A 68 4.49 7.76 7.08
N ASN A 69 3.32 7.31 7.53
CA ASN A 69 3.15 6.73 8.86
C ASN A 69 3.78 5.34 8.86
N ARG A 70 4.49 5.00 9.94
CA ARG A 70 5.09 3.67 10.16
C ARG A 70 4.28 2.90 11.18
N GLU A 71 4.07 1.62 10.90
CA GLU A 71 3.47 0.63 11.80
C GLU A 71 4.28 -0.66 11.73
N THR A 72 4.45 -1.35 12.85
CA THR A 72 5.07 -2.67 12.91
C THR A 72 4.05 -3.66 13.46
N GLN A 73 3.81 -4.76 12.77
CA GLN A 73 2.93 -5.84 13.19
C GLN A 73 3.74 -7.11 13.44
N TYR A 74 3.51 -7.76 14.59
CA TYR A 74 4.18 -8.99 14.99
C TYR A 74 3.28 -10.18 14.74
N GLN A 75 3.81 -11.20 14.10
CA GLN A 75 3.07 -12.44 13.84
C GLN A 75 3.87 -13.67 14.24
N LYS A 76 3.23 -14.57 15.00
CA LYS A 76 3.75 -15.92 15.25
C LYS A 76 3.32 -16.85 14.12
N THR A 77 4.28 -17.47 13.45
CA THR A 77 4.05 -18.41 12.36
C THR A 77 4.74 -19.73 12.65
N TYR A 78 4.47 -20.75 11.84
CA TYR A 78 5.19 -22.01 11.94
C TYR A 78 6.70 -21.87 11.60
N MET A 79 7.09 -20.80 10.92
CA MET A 79 8.49 -20.47 10.62
C MET A 79 9.16 -19.65 11.72
N GLY A 80 8.45 -19.26 12.78
CA GLY A 80 8.90 -18.36 13.81
C GLY A 80 8.14 -17.05 13.86
N GLU A 81 8.66 -16.07 14.58
CA GLU A 81 8.11 -14.72 14.64
C GLU A 81 8.53 -13.93 13.39
N ILE A 82 7.53 -13.28 12.77
CA ILE A 82 7.73 -12.40 11.62
C ILE A 82 7.29 -11.00 12.02
N ASN A 83 8.14 -10.02 11.74
CA ASN A 83 7.83 -8.61 11.87
C ASN A 83 7.48 -8.06 10.50
N LEU A 84 6.26 -7.55 10.35
CA LEU A 84 5.82 -6.84 9.17
C LEU A 84 5.96 -5.34 9.41
N GLU A 85 6.85 -4.71 8.68
CA GLU A 85 6.99 -3.26 8.65
C GLU A 85 6.08 -2.67 7.57
N ILE A 86 5.33 -1.64 7.93
CA ILE A 86 4.30 -1.02 7.09
C ILE A 86 4.54 0.48 7.06
N PHE A 87 4.62 1.06 5.86
CA PHE A 87 4.73 2.49 5.63
C PHE A 87 3.56 2.95 4.76
N VAL A 88 2.76 3.89 5.27
CA VAL A 88 1.53 4.33 4.61
C VAL A 88 1.50 5.83 4.45
N ALA A 89 1.20 6.30 3.24
CA ALA A 89 0.92 7.69 2.95
C ALA A 89 -0.42 7.84 2.23
N GLN A 90 -1.27 8.73 2.75
CA GLN A 90 -2.57 9.06 2.17
C GLN A 90 -2.62 10.56 1.91
N PRO A 91 -2.55 11.00 0.64
CA PRO A 91 -2.69 12.42 0.32
C PRO A 91 -4.08 12.94 0.74
N PRO A 92 -4.16 14.12 1.37
CA PRO A 92 -5.44 14.71 1.71
C PRO A 92 -6.28 14.94 0.45
N LYS A 93 -7.59 14.75 0.56
CA LYS A 93 -8.58 14.92 -0.53
C LYS A 93 -8.45 13.92 -1.71
N GLN A 94 -7.61 12.89 -1.61
CA GLN A 94 -7.53 11.80 -2.57
C GLN A 94 -7.94 10.47 -1.90
N GLN A 95 -8.73 9.68 -2.61
CA GLN A 95 -9.13 8.34 -2.14
C GLN A 95 -8.10 7.30 -2.63
N VAL A 96 -6.85 7.51 -2.26
CA VAL A 96 -5.74 6.62 -2.57
C VAL A 96 -4.83 6.46 -1.36
N ALA A 97 -4.36 5.26 -1.12
CA ALA A 97 -3.30 4.96 -0.17
C ALA A 97 -2.09 4.39 -0.91
N TYR A 98 -0.90 4.91 -0.62
CA TYR A 98 0.39 4.43 -1.10
C TYR A 98 1.07 3.71 0.05
N ILE A 99 1.42 2.45 -0.15
CA ILE A 99 1.85 1.56 0.92
C ILE A 99 3.09 0.81 0.48
N VAL A 100 4.09 0.77 1.35
CA VAL A 100 5.20 -0.18 1.25
C VAL A 100 5.18 -1.05 2.50
N THR A 101 5.29 -2.35 2.31
CA THR A 101 5.51 -3.28 3.41
C THR A 101 6.70 -4.16 3.12
N TYR A 102 7.35 -4.62 4.19
CA TYR A 102 8.31 -5.69 4.08
C TYR A 102 8.34 -6.57 5.33
N ASN A 103 8.75 -7.81 5.14
CA ASN A 103 9.11 -8.72 6.21
C ASN A 103 10.36 -9.52 5.84
N ASP A 104 11.22 -9.74 6.82
CA ASP A 104 12.33 -10.67 6.68
C ASP A 104 11.82 -12.10 6.97
N PHE A 105 12.27 -13.05 6.14
CA PHE A 105 12.05 -14.47 6.44
C PHE A 105 13.10 -14.96 7.44
N PRO A 106 12.77 -15.94 8.29
CA PRO A 106 13.79 -16.67 9.05
C PRO A 106 14.87 -17.22 8.09
N TYR A 107 16.13 -17.15 8.50
CA TYR A 107 17.29 -17.46 7.66
C TYR A 107 17.15 -18.76 6.86
N SER A 108 16.72 -19.83 7.53
CA SER A 108 16.53 -21.15 6.91
C SER A 108 15.47 -21.18 5.79
N TYR A 109 14.45 -20.31 5.86
CA TYR A 109 13.40 -20.26 4.86
C TYR A 109 13.79 -19.40 3.66
N GLY A 110 14.49 -18.29 3.90
CA GLY A 110 14.90 -17.35 2.85
C GLY A 110 15.89 -17.96 1.85
N GLU A 111 16.71 -18.92 2.29
CA GLU A 111 17.70 -19.60 1.45
C GLU A 111 17.16 -20.82 0.70
N MET A 112 16.16 -21.51 1.26
CA MET A 112 15.63 -22.77 0.71
C MET A 112 14.40 -22.60 -0.18
N SER A 113 13.78 -21.42 -0.20
CA SER A 113 12.50 -21.24 -0.90
C SER A 113 12.72 -20.77 -2.33
N ASP A 114 12.00 -21.38 -3.27
CA ASP A 114 11.87 -20.84 -4.63
C ASP A 114 11.19 -19.46 -4.58
N PRO A 115 11.85 -18.38 -5.04
CA PRO A 115 11.28 -17.05 -5.04
C PRO A 115 9.95 -16.93 -5.78
N GLN A 116 9.73 -17.74 -6.83
CA GLN A 116 8.47 -17.73 -7.56
C GLN A 116 7.34 -18.38 -6.75
N ALA A 117 7.64 -19.44 -5.99
CA ALA A 117 6.69 -20.04 -5.06
C ALA A 117 6.29 -19.03 -3.97
N VAL A 118 7.27 -18.34 -3.36
CA VAL A 118 7.03 -17.27 -2.37
C VAL A 118 6.12 -16.18 -2.94
N LEU A 119 6.37 -15.71 -4.15
CA LEU A 119 5.57 -14.66 -4.81
C LEU A 119 4.15 -15.13 -5.17
N ASN A 120 3.98 -16.42 -5.52
CA ASN A 120 2.66 -17.00 -5.76
C ASN A 120 1.85 -17.10 -4.47
N ASP A 121 2.47 -17.60 -3.40
CA ASP A 121 1.85 -17.70 -2.09
C ASP A 121 1.46 -16.33 -1.54
N ALA A 122 2.33 -15.33 -1.73
CA ALA A 122 2.07 -13.94 -1.39
C ALA A 122 0.83 -13.39 -2.12
N ARG A 123 0.72 -13.63 -3.42
CA ARG A 123 -0.46 -13.26 -4.22
C ARG A 123 -1.73 -13.94 -3.68
N ASP A 124 -1.70 -15.24 -3.50
CA ASP A 124 -2.87 -16.01 -3.11
C ASP A 124 -3.36 -15.63 -1.72
N MET A 125 -2.43 -15.37 -0.82
CA MET A 125 -2.75 -14.86 0.51
C MET A 125 -3.35 -13.45 0.47
N ALA A 126 -2.79 -12.54 -0.34
CA ALA A 126 -3.34 -11.19 -0.52
C ALA A 126 -4.79 -11.24 -1.03
N LEU A 127 -5.07 -12.06 -2.05
CA LEU A 127 -6.41 -12.24 -2.60
C LEU A 127 -7.38 -12.83 -1.57
N LYS A 128 -6.97 -13.89 -0.88
CA LYS A 128 -7.78 -14.56 0.15
C LYS A 128 -8.13 -13.62 1.30
N THR A 129 -7.13 -12.92 1.84
CA THR A 129 -7.29 -12.09 3.03
C THR A 129 -8.11 -10.83 2.75
N THR A 130 -7.97 -10.26 1.55
CA THR A 130 -8.77 -9.09 1.14
C THR A 130 -10.09 -9.46 0.47
N GLN A 131 -10.41 -10.76 0.36
CA GLN A 131 -11.59 -11.27 -0.34
C GLN A 131 -11.72 -10.65 -1.73
N SER A 132 -10.62 -10.69 -2.49
CA SER A 132 -10.49 -9.99 -3.75
C SER A 132 -10.41 -10.93 -4.94
N ASN A 133 -10.86 -10.42 -6.10
CA ASN A 133 -10.71 -11.09 -7.38
C ASN A 133 -9.51 -10.53 -8.14
N LEU A 134 -8.66 -11.42 -8.64
CA LEU A 134 -7.53 -11.05 -9.48
C LEU A 134 -8.01 -10.48 -10.81
N ILE A 135 -7.49 -9.32 -11.19
CA ILE A 135 -7.74 -8.69 -12.50
C ILE A 135 -6.62 -9.04 -13.48
N SER A 136 -5.37 -8.88 -13.04
CA SER A 136 -4.20 -9.17 -13.87
C SER A 136 -2.99 -9.55 -13.02
N GLN A 137 -2.07 -10.29 -13.64
CA GLN A 137 -0.76 -10.59 -13.04
C GLN A 137 0.30 -10.76 -14.11
N ARG A 138 1.57 -10.46 -13.74
CA ARG A 138 2.74 -10.75 -14.54
C ARG A 138 3.98 -10.88 -13.67
N ASN A 139 4.93 -11.68 -14.12
CA ASN A 139 6.26 -11.73 -13.51
C ASN A 139 7.05 -10.48 -13.95
N ILE A 140 7.79 -9.91 -13.01
CA ILE A 140 8.63 -8.73 -13.21
C ILE A 140 10.00 -8.97 -12.56
N ARG A 141 10.91 -8.02 -12.78
CA ARG A 141 12.18 -7.95 -12.05
C ARG A 141 12.39 -6.54 -11.50
N SER A 142 13.11 -6.45 -10.39
CA SER A 142 13.57 -5.16 -9.87
C SER A 142 14.69 -4.59 -10.75
N SER A 143 15.10 -3.35 -10.51
CA SER A 143 16.22 -2.69 -11.20
C SER A 143 17.54 -3.46 -11.07
N ASN A 144 17.76 -4.15 -9.94
CA ASN A 144 18.90 -5.03 -9.68
C ASN A 144 18.57 -6.52 -9.87
N ASN A 145 17.64 -6.81 -10.78
CA ASN A 145 17.34 -8.14 -11.31
C ASN A 145 16.73 -9.16 -10.33
N HIS A 146 16.28 -8.76 -9.14
CA HIS A 146 15.56 -9.64 -8.23
C HIS A 146 14.19 -10.02 -8.76
N PRO A 147 13.75 -11.29 -8.54
CA PRO A 147 12.45 -11.75 -9.00
C PRO A 147 11.31 -11.01 -8.31
N GLY A 148 10.25 -10.75 -9.06
CA GLY A 148 9.07 -10.06 -8.56
C GLY A 148 7.81 -10.44 -9.33
N LYS A 149 6.68 -9.97 -8.83
CA LYS A 149 5.35 -10.16 -9.42
C LYS A 149 4.54 -8.87 -9.29
N GLU A 150 3.93 -8.44 -10.39
CA GLU A 150 2.93 -7.37 -10.40
C GLU A 150 1.55 -8.03 -10.46
N ILE A 151 0.64 -7.59 -9.58
CA ILE A 151 -0.75 -8.02 -9.56
C ILE A 151 -1.67 -6.81 -9.46
N GLU A 152 -2.84 -6.92 -10.06
CA GLU A 152 -3.95 -5.99 -9.87
C GLU A 152 -5.18 -6.78 -9.47
N TYR A 153 -5.87 -6.34 -8.43
CA TYR A 153 -7.05 -7.02 -7.93
C TYR A 153 -8.09 -6.04 -7.37
N ILE A 154 -9.33 -6.50 -7.30
CA ILE A 154 -10.48 -5.73 -6.81
C ILE A 154 -11.16 -6.47 -5.67
N ASN A 155 -11.44 -5.78 -4.56
CA ASN A 155 -12.19 -6.35 -3.45
C ASN A 155 -13.70 -6.16 -3.61
N SER A 156 -14.49 -6.81 -2.74
CA SER A 156 -15.94 -6.72 -2.72
C SER A 156 -16.47 -5.29 -2.52
N GLY A 157 -15.70 -4.42 -1.85
CA GLY A 157 -16.01 -3.01 -1.68
C GLY A 157 -15.66 -2.11 -2.87
N GLY A 158 -15.24 -2.67 -4.02
CA GLY A 158 -14.91 -1.94 -5.23
C GLY A 158 -13.58 -1.18 -5.18
N LYS A 159 -12.74 -1.41 -4.17
CA LYS A 159 -11.38 -0.88 -4.12
C LYS A 159 -10.46 -1.71 -4.99
N ILE A 160 -9.65 -1.04 -5.79
CA ILE A 160 -8.67 -1.64 -6.68
C ILE A 160 -7.29 -1.46 -6.06
N THR A 161 -6.54 -2.56 -5.96
CA THR A 161 -5.15 -2.55 -5.52
C THR A 161 -4.26 -2.94 -6.68
N LYS A 162 -3.26 -2.11 -6.97
CA LYS A 162 -2.14 -2.45 -7.83
C LYS A 162 -0.92 -2.64 -6.96
N SER A 163 -0.32 -3.84 -7.01
CA SER A 163 0.78 -4.25 -6.15
C SER A 163 1.94 -4.80 -6.95
N ARG A 164 3.16 -4.47 -6.54
CA ARG A 164 4.39 -5.15 -6.94
C ARG A 164 5.03 -5.79 -5.73
N MET A 165 5.40 -7.04 -5.87
CA MET A 165 6.09 -7.81 -4.86
C MET A 165 7.47 -8.19 -5.37
N TYR A 166 8.46 -8.21 -4.48
CA TYR A 166 9.84 -8.61 -4.81
C TYR A 166 10.43 -9.45 -3.68
N VAL A 167 11.23 -10.43 -4.05
CA VAL A 167 12.00 -11.23 -3.09
C VAL A 167 13.47 -10.94 -3.30
N ALA A 168 14.16 -10.48 -2.27
CA ALA A 168 15.59 -10.17 -2.31
C ALA A 168 16.23 -10.37 -0.92
N GLU A 169 17.36 -11.03 -0.84
CA GLU A 169 18.15 -11.22 0.40
C GLU A 169 17.31 -11.67 1.61
N GLY A 170 16.47 -12.69 1.43
CA GLY A 170 15.64 -13.25 2.49
C GLY A 170 14.47 -12.34 2.93
N ARG A 171 14.12 -11.32 2.14
CA ARG A 171 13.06 -10.36 2.42
C ARG A 171 12.01 -10.34 1.31
N LEU A 172 10.75 -10.28 1.70
CA LEU A 172 9.65 -9.95 0.80
C LEU A 172 9.29 -8.47 0.94
N TYR A 173 9.31 -7.77 -0.18
CA TYR A 173 8.81 -6.40 -0.30
C TYR A 173 7.48 -6.40 -1.03
N GLN A 174 6.54 -5.55 -0.58
CA GLN A 174 5.28 -5.29 -1.27
C GLN A 174 5.07 -3.78 -1.39
N VAL A 175 4.88 -3.31 -2.61
CA VAL A 175 4.64 -1.90 -2.95
C VAL A 175 3.27 -1.79 -3.55
N MET A 176 2.35 -1.08 -2.90
CA MET A 176 0.94 -1.09 -3.25
C MET A 176 0.35 0.31 -3.37
N ALA A 177 -0.57 0.47 -4.30
CA ALA A 177 -1.48 1.61 -4.35
C ALA A 177 -2.91 1.09 -4.31
N ILE A 178 -3.68 1.52 -3.30
CA ILE A 178 -5.09 1.17 -3.12
C ILE A 178 -5.93 2.40 -3.49
N THR A 179 -6.86 2.24 -4.42
CA THR A 179 -7.69 3.35 -4.90
C THR A 179 -9.11 2.89 -5.22
N THR A 180 -9.99 3.82 -5.52
CA THR A 180 -11.33 3.51 -6.04
C THR A 180 -11.33 3.39 -7.56
N LYS A 181 -12.29 2.64 -8.12
CA LYS A 181 -12.48 2.52 -9.58
C LYS A 181 -12.60 3.88 -10.28
N LYS A 182 -13.20 4.86 -9.60
CA LYS A 182 -13.36 6.23 -10.11
C LYS A 182 -12.02 6.95 -10.25
N GLN A 183 -11.14 6.82 -9.25
CA GLN A 183 -9.85 7.52 -9.25
C GLN A 183 -8.72 6.77 -9.95
N GLN A 184 -8.87 5.46 -10.18
CA GLN A 184 -7.86 4.66 -10.85
C GLN A 184 -7.42 5.26 -12.18
N LYS A 185 -8.37 5.68 -13.03
CA LYS A 185 -8.06 6.27 -14.34
C LYS A 185 -7.30 7.60 -14.21
N THR A 186 -7.75 8.47 -13.31
CA THR A 186 -7.15 9.79 -13.09
C THR A 186 -5.74 9.67 -12.49
N LEU A 187 -5.52 8.70 -11.59
CA LEU A 187 -4.25 8.49 -10.88
C LEU A 187 -3.34 7.47 -11.56
N ALA A 188 -3.71 6.90 -12.71
CA ALA A 188 -2.96 5.81 -13.35
C ALA A 188 -1.48 6.14 -13.57
N LYS A 189 -1.16 7.34 -14.09
CA LYS A 189 0.23 7.80 -14.29
C LYS A 189 0.97 7.97 -12.96
N THR A 190 0.31 8.54 -11.95
CA THR A 190 0.87 8.76 -10.62
C THR A 190 1.15 7.43 -9.92
N ILE A 191 0.21 6.49 -9.95
CA ILE A 191 0.37 5.15 -9.39
C ILE A 191 1.52 4.40 -10.08
N THR A 192 1.59 4.47 -11.41
CA THR A 192 2.69 3.86 -12.17
C THR A 192 4.04 4.50 -11.81
N GLY A 193 4.11 5.83 -11.71
CA GLY A 193 5.32 6.54 -11.29
C GLY A 193 5.77 6.15 -9.88
N TYR A 194 4.83 6.06 -8.95
CA TYR A 194 5.08 5.56 -7.58
C TYR A 194 5.68 4.14 -7.59
N LEU A 195 5.02 3.19 -8.25
CA LEU A 195 5.50 1.81 -8.33
C LEU A 195 6.86 1.68 -9.02
N ASN A 196 7.13 2.53 -10.03
CA ASN A 196 8.41 2.54 -10.74
C ASN A 196 9.55 3.19 -9.94
N SER A 197 9.22 4.01 -8.93
CA SER A 197 10.23 4.69 -8.10
C SER A 197 10.84 3.78 -7.02
N PHE A 198 10.30 2.58 -6.81
CA PHE A 198 10.80 1.63 -5.83
C PHE A 198 12.13 1.02 -6.29
N GLN A 199 13.12 1.10 -5.42
CA GLN A 199 14.44 0.53 -5.64
C GLN A 199 14.90 -0.21 -4.39
N ILE A 200 15.34 -1.46 -4.57
CA ILE A 200 15.96 -2.26 -3.52
C ILE A 200 17.42 -1.81 -3.37
N VAL A 201 17.83 -1.56 -2.13
CA VAL A 201 19.21 -1.26 -1.76
C VAL A 201 19.76 -2.49 -1.05
N LEU A 202 20.78 -3.11 -1.64
CA LEU A 202 21.40 -4.31 -1.09
C LEU A 202 22.32 -3.96 0.10
N LYS A 203 22.43 -4.86 1.05
CA LYS A 203 23.45 -4.74 2.10
C LYS A 203 24.84 -4.83 1.45
N LYS A 204 25.71 -3.92 1.84
CA LYS A 204 27.15 -4.01 1.52
C LYS A 204 27.82 -4.97 2.47
#